data_b82751b10588858e4db5db571764c380
#
_entry.id   b82751b10588858e4db5db571764c380
#
_cell.length_a   1.000
_cell.length_b   1.000
_cell.length_c   1.000
_cell.angle_alpha   90.00
_cell.angle_beta   90.00
_cell.angle_gamma   90.00
#
_symmetry.space_group_name_H-M   'P 1'
#
loop_
_entity.id
_entity.type
_entity.pdbx_description
1 polymer ?
#
loop_
_entity_poly.entity_id
_entity_poly.type
_entity_poly.pdbx_seq_one_letter_code
_entity_poly.pdbx_strand_id
1 'polypeptide(L)'
;MTRTAIIALGSNLGERMRHLRDAVAAVDSIPGVRVLAASRIYETPALTLEGVKEDAPRYLNAAIQVALDETVTSRELLNELRAIEDEAGRQRTIRWGDRTLDLDIIAVAGETRHDRELVIPHPRAHERAFVLAPWLDLESEAVLADHGPIAELREQAGDRVDAVAEPSSIWPAEPAIADSAAGTHETGALRA
;
A
#
# COMPACT_ATOMS: atom_id res chain seq x y z
N MET A 1 2.48 12.82 -17.24
CA MET A 1 1.84 13.17 -15.94
C MET A 1 1.99 11.98 -14.99
N THR A 2 2.41 12.23 -13.76
CA THR A 2 2.54 11.18 -12.74
C THR A 2 1.16 10.67 -12.35
N ARG A 3 0.98 9.37 -12.24
CA ARG A 3 -0.25 8.72 -11.75
C ARG A 3 -0.02 8.23 -10.33
N THR A 4 -1.06 8.12 -9.53
CA THR A 4 -0.98 7.48 -8.22
C THR A 4 -1.58 6.08 -8.26
N ALA A 5 -1.08 5.20 -7.39
CA ALA A 5 -1.65 3.88 -7.17
C ALA A 5 -1.74 3.57 -5.67
N ILE A 6 -2.70 2.76 -5.30
CA ILE A 6 -2.84 2.19 -3.96
C ILE A 6 -2.43 0.73 -4.03
N ILE A 7 -1.47 0.35 -3.19
CA ILE A 7 -0.97 -1.01 -3.04
C ILE A 7 -1.31 -1.48 -1.63
N ALA A 8 -2.01 -2.59 -1.51
CA ALA A 8 -2.23 -3.26 -0.22
C ALA A 8 -1.07 -4.20 0.09
N LEU A 9 -0.70 -4.28 1.35
CA LEU A 9 0.33 -5.16 1.88
C LEU A 9 -0.26 -6.05 2.98
N GLY A 10 0.09 -7.32 2.98
CA GLY A 10 -0.32 -8.28 4.00
C GLY A 10 0.81 -9.24 4.37
N SER A 11 0.91 -9.59 5.66
CA SER A 11 1.85 -10.60 6.16
C SER A 11 1.28 -11.32 7.37
N ASN A 12 1.35 -12.68 7.42
CA ASN A 12 0.90 -13.44 8.58
C ASN A 12 1.91 -14.50 9.06
N LEU A 13 3.07 -14.64 8.42
CA LEU A 13 4.12 -15.56 8.82
C LEU A 13 5.41 -14.84 9.19
N GLY A 14 6.15 -15.42 10.14
CA GLY A 14 7.48 -14.95 10.54
C GLY A 14 7.47 -13.54 11.14
N GLU A 15 8.49 -12.75 10.80
CA GLU A 15 8.68 -11.37 11.27
C GLU A 15 7.78 -10.39 10.48
N ARG A 16 6.45 -10.50 10.64
CA ARG A 16 5.42 -9.80 9.88
C ARG A 16 5.71 -8.30 9.65
N MET A 17 6.06 -7.58 10.73
CA MET A 17 6.37 -6.14 10.65
C MET A 17 7.62 -5.87 9.81
N ARG A 18 8.61 -6.73 9.91
CA ARG A 18 9.83 -6.63 9.09
C ARG A 18 9.52 -6.85 7.62
N HIS A 19 8.72 -7.86 7.30
CA HIS A 19 8.29 -8.11 5.92
C HIS A 19 7.57 -6.90 5.31
N LEU A 20 6.69 -6.23 6.08
CA LEU A 20 6.02 -5.01 5.60
C LEU A 20 7.02 -3.86 5.35
N ARG A 21 8.00 -3.64 6.25
CA ARG A 21 9.03 -2.60 6.07
C ARG A 21 9.90 -2.86 4.86
N ASP A 22 10.40 -4.09 4.74
CA ASP A 22 11.28 -4.50 3.66
C ASP A 22 10.54 -4.38 2.31
N ALA A 23 9.24 -4.73 2.28
CA ALA A 23 8.39 -4.57 1.10
C ALA A 23 8.21 -3.11 0.69
N VAL A 24 7.93 -2.20 1.64
CA VAL A 24 7.78 -0.76 1.33
C VAL A 24 9.09 -0.19 0.78
N ALA A 25 10.23 -0.54 1.38
CA ALA A 25 11.54 -0.11 0.89
C ALA A 25 11.86 -0.68 -0.51
N ALA A 26 11.50 -1.94 -0.77
CA ALA A 26 11.66 -2.56 -2.07
C ALA A 26 10.79 -1.88 -3.14
N VAL A 27 9.52 -1.59 -2.82
CA VAL A 27 8.62 -0.85 -3.73
C VAL A 27 9.16 0.54 -4.05
N ASP A 28 9.68 1.27 -3.05
CA ASP A 28 10.28 2.60 -3.28
C ASP A 28 11.55 2.55 -4.13
N SER A 29 12.20 1.40 -4.19
CA SER A 29 13.40 1.16 -5.00
C SER A 29 13.11 0.79 -6.47
N ILE A 30 11.84 0.56 -6.84
CA ILE A 30 11.46 0.25 -8.23
C ILE A 30 11.67 1.50 -9.10
N PRO A 31 12.42 1.40 -10.22
CA PRO A 31 12.61 2.54 -11.12
C PRO A 31 11.29 3.15 -11.59
N GLY A 32 11.12 4.45 -11.39
CA GLY A 32 9.90 5.17 -11.77
C GLY A 32 8.71 4.99 -10.80
N VAL A 33 8.92 4.36 -9.67
CA VAL A 33 7.96 4.26 -8.57
C VAL A 33 8.50 5.00 -7.35
N ARG A 34 7.65 5.74 -6.64
CA ARG A 34 8.00 6.42 -5.40
C ARG A 34 6.88 6.29 -4.38
N VAL A 35 7.19 5.84 -3.18
CA VAL A 35 6.22 5.81 -2.07
C VAL A 35 5.95 7.24 -1.59
N LEU A 36 4.68 7.61 -1.53
CA LEU A 36 4.22 8.94 -1.10
C LEU A 36 3.77 8.93 0.36
N ALA A 37 3.07 7.88 0.75
CA ALA A 37 2.50 7.73 2.09
C ALA A 37 2.27 6.25 2.42
N ALA A 38 2.22 5.95 3.71
CA ALA A 38 1.80 4.66 4.24
C ALA A 38 0.62 4.84 5.21
N SER A 39 -0.25 3.85 5.29
CA SER A 39 -1.33 3.78 6.26
C SER A 39 -0.82 3.35 7.63
N ARG A 40 -1.70 3.43 8.64
CA ARG A 40 -1.54 2.65 9.88
C ARG A 40 -1.50 1.16 9.56
N ILE A 41 -1.02 0.39 10.52
CA ILE A 41 -0.98 -1.07 10.45
C ILE A 41 -2.21 -1.62 11.16
N TYR A 42 -2.89 -2.54 10.52
CA TYR A 42 -4.11 -3.18 11.03
C TYR A 42 -3.88 -4.68 11.22
N GLU A 43 -4.38 -5.21 12.33
CA GLU A 43 -4.33 -6.64 12.57
C GLU A 43 -5.72 -7.27 12.36
N THR A 44 -5.75 -8.38 11.62
CA THR A 44 -6.99 -9.12 11.32
C THR A 44 -6.82 -10.61 11.51
N PRO A 45 -7.87 -11.35 11.85
CA PRO A 45 -7.87 -12.81 11.77
C PRO A 45 -7.61 -13.29 10.35
N ALA A 46 -7.10 -14.50 10.19
CA ALA A 46 -6.96 -15.13 8.89
C ALA A 46 -8.35 -15.44 8.29
N LEU A 47 -8.59 -14.94 7.06
CA LEU A 47 -9.76 -15.27 6.26
C LEU A 47 -9.44 -16.46 5.36
N THR A 48 -10.22 -17.55 5.51
CA THR A 48 -10.14 -18.73 4.66
C THR A 48 -11.43 -18.90 3.84
N LEU A 49 -11.47 -19.88 2.94
CA LEU A 49 -12.71 -20.24 2.22
C LEU A 49 -13.85 -20.70 3.14
N GLU A 50 -13.51 -21.17 4.33
CA GLU A 50 -14.46 -21.66 5.34
C GLU A 50 -14.89 -20.57 6.33
N GLY A 51 -14.37 -19.32 6.16
CA GLY A 51 -14.63 -18.19 7.03
C GLY A 51 -13.41 -17.77 7.86
N VAL A 52 -13.67 -17.07 8.96
CA VAL A 52 -12.62 -16.63 9.91
C VAL A 52 -12.04 -17.82 10.66
N LYS A 53 -10.72 -17.93 10.66
CA LYS A 53 -10.00 -18.98 11.39
C LYS A 53 -9.25 -18.36 12.58
N GLU A 54 -9.83 -18.47 13.76
CA GLU A 54 -9.31 -17.87 15.00
C GLU A 54 -7.95 -18.45 15.43
N ASP A 55 -7.71 -19.73 15.13
CA ASP A 55 -6.47 -20.46 15.49
C ASP A 55 -5.32 -20.24 14.49
N ALA A 56 -5.56 -19.54 13.39
CA ALA A 56 -4.52 -19.26 12.41
C ALA A 56 -3.72 -17.99 12.77
N PRO A 57 -2.46 -17.87 12.33
CA PRO A 57 -1.69 -16.64 12.51
C PRO A 57 -2.44 -15.43 11.94
N ARG A 58 -2.56 -14.37 12.75
CA ARG A 58 -3.23 -13.14 12.33
C ARG A 58 -2.40 -12.40 11.29
N TYR A 59 -3.08 -11.74 10.37
CA TYR A 59 -2.45 -10.87 9.38
C TYR A 59 -2.16 -9.49 9.96
N LEU A 60 -1.00 -8.92 9.61
CA LEU A 60 -0.79 -7.48 9.59
C LEU A 60 -1.06 -6.98 8.17
N ASN A 61 -1.93 -5.97 8.07
CA ASN A 61 -2.33 -5.36 6.81
C ASN A 61 -2.03 -3.87 6.83
N ALA A 62 -1.61 -3.34 5.70
CA ALA A 62 -1.37 -1.93 5.47
C ALA A 62 -1.66 -1.58 4.01
N ALA A 63 -1.65 -0.29 3.70
CA ALA A 63 -1.61 0.19 2.34
C ALA A 63 -0.53 1.27 2.18
N ILE A 64 -0.02 1.40 0.97
CA ILE A 64 0.82 2.52 0.56
C ILE A 64 0.22 3.19 -0.66
N GLN A 65 0.40 4.51 -0.73
CA GLN A 65 0.19 5.29 -1.92
C GLN A 65 1.52 5.49 -2.62
N VAL A 66 1.58 5.20 -3.90
CA VAL A 66 2.78 5.40 -4.72
C VAL A 66 2.51 6.33 -5.89
N ALA A 67 3.53 7.09 -6.29
CA ALA A 67 3.58 7.80 -7.56
C ALA A 67 4.22 6.89 -8.60
N LEU A 68 3.64 6.84 -9.79
CA LEU A 68 4.13 6.10 -10.96
C LEU A 68 4.51 7.08 -12.06
N ASP A 69 5.72 6.99 -12.57
CA ASP A 69 6.13 7.73 -13.76
C ASP A 69 5.34 7.25 -14.99
N GLU A 70 5.28 8.07 -16.03
CA GLU A 70 4.54 7.76 -17.26
C GLU A 70 5.02 6.47 -17.96
N THR A 71 6.26 6.11 -17.74
CA THR A 71 6.88 4.92 -18.33
C THR A 71 6.52 3.62 -17.61
N VAL A 72 6.04 3.70 -16.36
CA VAL A 72 5.69 2.53 -15.55
C VAL A 72 4.25 2.12 -15.84
N THR A 73 4.06 0.99 -16.46
CA THR A 73 2.72 0.41 -16.66
C THR A 73 2.28 -0.38 -15.43
N SER A 74 0.96 -0.52 -15.22
CA SER A 74 0.43 -1.34 -14.11
C SER A 74 0.82 -2.82 -14.24
N ARG A 75 1.14 -3.27 -15.45
CA ARG A 75 1.65 -4.62 -15.70
C ARG A 75 3.09 -4.79 -15.21
N GLU A 76 3.94 -3.82 -15.49
CA GLU A 76 5.33 -3.81 -14.99
C GLU A 76 5.32 -3.73 -13.46
N LEU A 77 4.53 -2.82 -12.88
CA LEU A 77 4.34 -2.74 -11.44
C LEU A 77 3.93 -4.10 -10.84
N LEU A 78 2.93 -4.79 -11.42
CA LEU A 78 2.52 -6.12 -10.96
C LEU A 78 3.66 -7.14 -10.98
N ASN A 79 4.49 -7.11 -12.02
CA ASN A 79 5.63 -8.04 -12.13
C ASN A 79 6.69 -7.76 -11.06
N GLU A 80 6.99 -6.48 -10.79
CA GLU A 80 7.92 -6.09 -9.72
C GLU A 80 7.37 -6.48 -8.33
N LEU A 81 6.08 -6.25 -8.06
CA LEU A 81 5.46 -6.67 -6.79
C LEU A 81 5.56 -8.18 -6.60
N ARG A 82 5.33 -8.97 -7.66
CA ARG A 82 5.49 -10.43 -7.61
C ARG A 82 6.93 -10.86 -7.34
N ALA A 83 7.92 -10.16 -7.91
CA ALA A 83 9.33 -10.43 -7.63
C ALA A 83 9.66 -10.18 -6.16
N ILE A 84 9.17 -9.07 -5.57
CA ILE A 84 9.33 -8.76 -4.15
C ILE A 84 8.70 -9.84 -3.27
N GLU A 85 7.50 -10.33 -3.61
CA GLU A 85 6.86 -11.44 -2.88
C GLU A 85 7.67 -12.73 -2.96
N ASP A 86 8.21 -13.08 -4.13
CA ASP A 86 9.01 -14.27 -4.35
C ASP A 86 10.33 -14.20 -3.56
N GLU A 87 10.99 -13.03 -3.52
CA GLU A 87 12.20 -12.78 -2.69
C GLU A 87 11.91 -12.86 -1.19
N ALA A 88 10.72 -12.44 -0.74
CA ALA A 88 10.27 -12.60 0.63
C ALA A 88 9.94 -14.07 1.01
N GLY A 89 10.20 -15.03 0.11
CA GLY A 89 10.01 -16.45 0.36
C GLY A 89 8.56 -16.93 0.22
N ARG A 90 7.75 -16.25 -0.59
CA ARG A 90 6.37 -16.68 -0.88
C ARG A 90 6.35 -18.07 -1.52
N GLN A 91 5.84 -19.06 -0.79
CA GLN A 91 5.55 -20.39 -1.35
C GLN A 91 4.10 -20.44 -1.83
N ARG A 92 3.87 -20.48 -3.15
CA ARG A 92 2.54 -20.54 -3.78
C ARG A 92 1.94 -21.96 -3.74
N THR A 93 1.98 -22.63 -2.58
CA THR A 93 1.56 -24.03 -2.47
C THR A 93 0.05 -24.21 -2.29
N ILE A 94 -0.65 -23.25 -1.69
CA ILE A 94 -2.09 -23.36 -1.40
C ILE A 94 -2.79 -22.01 -1.68
N ARG A 95 -3.90 -22.04 -2.41
CA ARG A 95 -4.78 -20.85 -2.58
C ARG A 95 -5.38 -20.50 -1.21
N TRP A 96 -5.22 -19.24 -0.76
CA TRP A 96 -5.60 -18.77 0.58
C TRP A 96 -4.75 -19.31 1.74
N GLY A 97 -3.56 -19.81 1.47
CA GLY A 97 -2.61 -20.23 2.49
C GLY A 97 -1.88 -19.06 3.16
N ASP A 98 -1.23 -19.39 4.27
CA ASP A 98 -0.36 -18.47 5.00
C ASP A 98 0.75 -17.91 4.10
N ARG A 99 1.09 -16.62 4.27
CA ARG A 99 2.03 -15.90 3.38
C ARG A 99 2.99 -15.06 4.19
N THR A 100 4.27 -15.14 3.82
CA THR A 100 5.27 -14.20 4.35
C THR A 100 4.93 -12.77 3.95
N LEU A 101 4.54 -12.56 2.68
CA LEU A 101 4.18 -11.27 2.11
C LEU A 101 3.15 -11.45 0.99
N ASP A 102 2.18 -10.53 0.92
CA ASP A 102 1.18 -10.42 -0.15
C ASP A 102 1.09 -8.95 -0.58
N LEU A 103 1.21 -8.66 -1.87
CA LEU A 103 1.19 -7.31 -2.44
C LEU A 103 0.17 -7.25 -3.57
N ASP A 104 -0.91 -6.48 -3.37
CA ASP A 104 -1.98 -6.33 -4.36
C ASP A 104 -2.11 -4.88 -4.85
N ILE A 105 -2.17 -4.66 -6.17
CA ILE A 105 -2.58 -3.36 -6.74
C ILE A 105 -4.09 -3.22 -6.53
N ILE A 106 -4.50 -2.24 -5.72
CA ILE A 106 -5.91 -2.01 -5.41
C ILE A 106 -6.55 -1.08 -6.41
N ALA A 107 -5.93 0.06 -6.67
CA ALA A 107 -6.41 1.06 -7.62
C ALA A 107 -5.25 1.80 -8.26
N VAL A 108 -5.44 2.29 -9.48
CA VAL A 108 -4.53 3.19 -10.18
C VAL A 108 -5.35 4.34 -10.72
N ALA A 109 -4.94 5.57 -10.42
CA ALA A 109 -5.68 6.76 -10.82
C ALA A 109 -5.88 6.82 -12.35
N GLY A 110 -7.15 6.95 -12.74
CA GLY A 110 -7.53 7.05 -14.15
C GLY A 110 -7.42 5.75 -14.94
N GLU A 111 -7.18 4.59 -14.29
CA GLU A 111 -7.09 3.29 -14.97
C GLU A 111 -8.22 2.35 -14.54
N THR A 112 -8.91 1.80 -15.54
CA THR A 112 -9.79 0.64 -15.38
C THR A 112 -9.30 -0.47 -16.29
N ARG A 113 -9.12 -1.67 -15.74
CA ARG A 113 -8.54 -2.80 -16.45
C ARG A 113 -9.25 -4.10 -16.13
N HIS A 114 -9.55 -4.91 -17.15
CA HIS A 114 -10.21 -6.19 -17.01
C HIS A 114 -9.54 -7.23 -17.89
N ASP A 115 -8.29 -7.56 -17.60
CA ASP A 115 -7.63 -8.65 -18.30
C ASP A 115 -7.44 -9.88 -17.39
N ARG A 116 -6.98 -11.00 -17.99
CA ARG A 116 -6.86 -12.28 -17.29
C ARG A 116 -5.91 -12.25 -16.09
N GLU A 117 -4.93 -11.36 -16.10
CA GLU A 117 -3.84 -11.35 -15.10
C GLU A 117 -3.92 -10.18 -14.14
N LEU A 118 -4.61 -9.09 -14.55
CA LEU A 118 -4.73 -7.88 -13.76
C LEU A 118 -6.10 -7.23 -13.97
N VAL A 119 -6.81 -7.05 -12.87
CA VAL A 119 -8.07 -6.31 -12.83
C VAL A 119 -7.89 -5.09 -11.93
N ILE A 120 -8.17 -3.90 -12.46
CA ILE A 120 -8.08 -2.62 -11.74
C ILE A 120 -9.42 -1.89 -11.90
N PRO A 121 -10.07 -1.46 -10.83
CA PRO A 121 -9.73 -1.72 -9.41
C PRO A 121 -9.76 -3.21 -9.05
N HIS A 122 -9.06 -3.57 -7.98
CA HIS A 122 -9.03 -4.97 -7.51
C HIS A 122 -10.45 -5.48 -7.25
N PRO A 123 -10.86 -6.63 -7.85
CA PRO A 123 -12.27 -7.02 -7.97
C PRO A 123 -12.98 -7.28 -6.64
N ARG A 124 -12.24 -7.50 -5.55
CA ARG A 124 -12.78 -7.75 -4.22
C ARG A 124 -12.41 -6.68 -3.20
N ALA A 125 -11.89 -5.53 -3.63
CA ALA A 125 -11.51 -4.46 -2.71
C ALA A 125 -12.71 -3.97 -1.89
N HIS A 126 -13.87 -3.83 -2.52
CA HIS A 126 -15.11 -3.33 -1.91
C HIS A 126 -15.67 -4.21 -0.79
N GLU A 127 -15.28 -5.49 -0.73
CA GLU A 127 -15.75 -6.46 0.26
C GLU A 127 -14.82 -6.58 1.49
N ARG A 128 -13.62 -5.97 1.44
CA ARG A 128 -12.52 -6.27 2.37
C ARG A 128 -12.20 -5.10 3.27
N ALA A 129 -12.64 -5.15 4.51
CA ALA A 129 -12.34 -4.11 5.49
C ALA A 129 -10.84 -3.89 5.72
N PHE A 130 -10.02 -4.95 5.62
CA PHE A 130 -8.57 -4.88 5.78
C PHE A 130 -7.84 -4.23 4.58
N VAL A 131 -8.55 -3.97 3.47
CA VAL A 131 -8.10 -3.14 2.34
C VAL A 131 -8.63 -1.72 2.49
N LEU A 132 -9.93 -1.57 2.79
CA LEU A 132 -10.62 -0.29 2.84
C LEU A 132 -10.15 0.59 4.01
N ALA A 133 -9.91 0.02 5.19
CA ALA A 133 -9.46 0.79 6.36
C ALA A 133 -8.06 1.40 6.14
N PRO A 134 -7.03 0.67 5.68
CA PRO A 134 -5.75 1.25 5.32
C PRO A 134 -5.86 2.28 4.18
N TRP A 135 -6.72 2.07 3.18
CA TRP A 135 -6.91 3.03 2.10
C TRP A 135 -7.49 4.35 2.59
N LEU A 136 -8.47 4.30 3.51
CA LEU A 136 -9.04 5.51 4.13
C LEU A 136 -8.01 6.36 4.88
N ASP A 137 -6.98 5.77 5.46
CA ASP A 137 -5.89 6.52 6.09
C ASP A 137 -5.10 7.36 5.07
N LEU A 138 -5.05 6.93 3.81
CA LEU A 138 -4.31 7.59 2.73
C LEU A 138 -5.17 8.60 1.96
N GLU A 139 -6.44 8.26 1.74
CA GLU A 139 -7.40 9.03 0.94
C GLU A 139 -8.80 8.94 1.57
N SER A 140 -9.13 9.84 2.51
CA SER A 140 -10.40 9.82 3.25
C SER A 140 -11.64 9.98 2.35
N GLU A 141 -11.49 10.68 1.22
CA GLU A 141 -12.56 10.97 0.25
C GLU A 141 -12.53 10.05 -0.98
N ALA A 142 -11.76 8.95 -0.93
CA ALA A 142 -11.64 8.07 -2.08
C ALA A 142 -12.97 7.41 -2.45
N VAL A 143 -13.15 7.24 -3.75
CA VAL A 143 -14.33 6.59 -4.35
C VAL A 143 -13.83 5.41 -5.18
N LEU A 144 -14.34 4.23 -4.91
CA LEU A 144 -14.08 3.05 -5.71
C LEU A 144 -15.06 3.03 -6.89
N ALA A 145 -14.53 3.01 -8.11
CA ALA A 145 -15.35 2.98 -9.32
C ALA A 145 -16.40 1.84 -9.25
N ASP A 146 -17.61 2.12 -9.68
CA ASP A 146 -18.77 1.22 -9.69
C ASP A 146 -19.28 0.77 -8.31
N HIS A 147 -18.63 1.17 -7.19
CA HIS A 147 -19.02 0.75 -5.84
C HIS A 147 -19.36 1.91 -4.90
N GLY A 148 -18.80 3.09 -5.11
CA GLY A 148 -19.07 4.29 -4.33
C GLY A 148 -17.96 4.67 -3.33
N PRO A 149 -18.27 5.56 -2.34
CA PRO A 149 -17.29 6.03 -1.37
C PRO A 149 -16.72 4.89 -0.52
N ILE A 150 -15.40 4.81 -0.38
CA ILE A 150 -14.76 3.73 0.39
C ILE A 150 -15.10 3.80 1.90
N ALA A 151 -15.46 4.97 2.41
CA ALA A 151 -15.94 5.12 3.79
C ALA A 151 -17.24 4.31 4.02
N GLU A 152 -18.21 4.44 3.12
CA GLU A 152 -19.46 3.69 3.18
C GLU A 152 -19.24 2.18 2.99
N LEU A 153 -18.38 1.81 2.05
CA LEU A 153 -18.00 0.40 1.83
C LEU A 153 -17.33 -0.19 3.07
N ARG A 154 -16.47 0.60 3.75
CA ARG A 154 -15.83 0.17 4.99
C ARG A 154 -16.83 -0.10 6.12
N GLU A 155 -17.86 0.73 6.25
CA GLU A 155 -18.95 0.52 7.24
C GLU A 155 -19.76 -0.74 6.93
N GLN A 156 -19.98 -1.03 5.64
CA GLN A 156 -20.74 -2.19 5.17
C GLN A 156 -19.96 -3.51 5.29
N ALA A 157 -18.64 -3.45 5.17
CA ALA A 157 -17.74 -4.61 5.18
C ALA A 157 -17.61 -5.23 6.57
N GLY A 158 -18.48 -5.35 7.40
CA GLY A 158 -18.65 -6.02 8.70
C GLY A 158 -17.42 -6.59 9.45
N ASP A 159 -16.29 -6.74 8.79
CA ASP A 159 -15.06 -7.30 9.35
C ASP A 159 -14.42 -6.36 10.36
N ARG A 160 -14.04 -6.93 11.52
CA ARG A 160 -13.29 -6.19 12.52
C ARG A 160 -11.83 -6.05 12.08
N VAL A 161 -11.35 -4.81 12.06
CA VAL A 161 -9.93 -4.46 11.84
C VAL A 161 -9.49 -3.49 12.92
N ASP A 162 -8.43 -3.82 13.63
CA ASP A 162 -7.90 -3.02 14.73
C ASP A 162 -6.56 -2.41 14.30
N ALA A 163 -6.40 -1.09 14.38
CA ALA A 163 -5.11 -0.45 14.16
C ALA A 163 -4.18 -0.79 15.32
N VAL A 164 -2.99 -1.30 14.99
CA VAL A 164 -2.02 -1.80 15.98
C VAL A 164 -0.68 -1.07 15.95
N ALA A 165 -0.39 -0.32 14.88
CA ALA A 165 0.82 0.48 14.76
C ALA A 165 0.64 1.67 13.80
N GLU A 166 1.46 2.71 14.00
CA GLU A 166 1.46 3.93 13.20
C GLU A 166 2.19 3.75 11.85
N PRO A 167 1.93 4.63 10.85
CA PRO A 167 2.56 4.58 9.52
C PRO A 167 4.09 4.59 9.55
N SER A 168 4.68 5.37 10.46
CA SER A 168 6.13 5.46 10.66
C SER A 168 6.78 4.13 11.03
N SER A 169 5.99 3.12 11.41
CA SER A 169 6.48 1.77 11.68
C SER A 169 6.95 1.04 10.43
N ILE A 170 6.43 1.37 9.24
CA ILE A 170 6.81 0.74 7.95
C ILE A 170 7.37 1.75 6.94
N TRP A 171 7.01 3.01 7.06
CA TRP A 171 7.51 4.08 6.20
C TRP A 171 7.70 5.36 7.03
N PRO A 172 8.93 5.72 7.41
CA PRO A 172 9.19 6.98 8.10
C PRO A 172 8.84 8.12 7.13
N ALA A 173 8.04 9.10 7.58
CA ALA A 173 7.83 10.31 6.81
C ALA A 173 9.20 10.93 6.51
N GLU A 174 9.46 11.31 5.24
CA GLU A 174 10.64 12.09 4.91
C GLU A 174 10.68 13.33 5.84
N PRO A 175 11.83 13.66 6.45
CA PRO A 175 11.94 14.93 7.15
C PRO A 175 11.61 16.02 6.13
N ALA A 176 10.65 16.88 6.46
CA ALA A 176 10.27 18.01 5.60
C ALA A 176 11.56 18.70 5.15
N ILE A 177 11.79 18.78 3.84
CA ILE A 177 12.95 19.45 3.28
C ILE A 177 12.91 20.89 3.84
N ALA A 178 13.78 21.16 4.79
CA ALA A 178 13.90 22.50 5.35
C ALA A 178 14.21 23.43 4.17
N ASP A 179 13.29 24.35 3.93
CA ASP A 179 13.37 25.37 2.88
C ASP A 179 14.67 26.17 3.05
N SER A 180 15.74 25.75 2.36
CA SER A 180 17.04 26.42 2.41
C SER A 180 17.06 27.60 1.44
N ALA A 181 16.13 28.53 1.63
CA ALA A 181 16.09 29.81 0.96
C ALA A 181 16.23 30.96 1.97
N ALA A 182 17.32 30.96 2.73
CA ALA A 182 17.82 32.19 3.38
C ALA A 182 19.08 32.63 2.65
N GLY A 183 18.89 33.17 1.46
CA GLY A 183 19.90 33.93 0.76
C GLY A 183 20.23 35.20 1.54
N THR A 184 21.32 35.17 2.30
CA THR A 184 21.92 36.36 2.88
C THR A 184 22.46 37.22 1.74
N HIS A 185 21.69 38.26 1.39
CA HIS A 185 22.20 39.43 0.62
C HIS A 185 23.16 40.19 1.55
N GLU A 186 24.43 39.93 1.43
CA GLU A 186 25.46 40.84 1.93
C GLU A 186 25.57 42.04 0.99
N THR A 187 25.03 43.17 1.46
CA THR A 187 25.20 44.48 0.81
C THR A 187 26.59 45.01 1.11
N GLY A 188 27.52 44.76 0.22
CA GLY A 188 28.83 45.39 0.25
C GLY A 188 28.75 46.88 -0.06
N ALA A 189 28.84 47.70 0.97
CA ALA A 189 28.98 49.16 0.78
C ALA A 189 30.44 49.46 0.43
N LEU A 190 30.62 49.90 -0.83
CA LEU A 190 31.88 50.45 -1.27
C LEU A 190 31.94 51.91 -0.79
N ARG A 191 32.94 52.28 0.06
CA ARG A 191 33.31 53.68 0.30
C ARG A 191 34.62 53.99 -0.44
N ALA A 192 34.50 55.05 -1.24
CA ALA A 192 35.46 55.99 -1.84
C ALA A 192 36.91 55.58 -2.00
#